data_80eeb1966f221c9c9f6391816e57ef76
#
_entry.id   80eeb1966f221c9c9f6391816e57ef76
#
_cell.length_a   1.000
_cell.length_b   1.000
_cell.length_c   1.000
_cell.angle_alpha   90.00
_cell.angle_beta   90.00
_cell.angle_gamma   90.00
#
_symmetry.space_group_name_H-M   'P 1'
#
loop_
_entity.id
_entity.type
_entity.pdbx_description
1 polymer ?
#
loop_
_entity_poly.entity_id
_entity_poly.type
_entity_poly.pdbx_seq_one_letter_code
_entity_poly.pdbx_strand_id
1 'polypeptide(L)'
;MKKIFLFLIAFVGIVACSKSDSGSSDNGGTGSVAGYNPPSWIIGTWINDLTKTTGYSFTKDDHCMIVHGSTCLLSGANAKIVSKVEQEVKGDVYTIKIIMNEGSSTYEKTFKKIADNKIAELNLAGEIESTFTKKK
;
A
#
# COMPACT_ATOMS: atom_id res chain seq x y z
N MET A 1 7.29 -35.93 54.09
CA MET A 1 8.34 -35.02 53.57
C MET A 1 8.02 -34.73 52.15
N LYS A 2 7.42 -33.58 51.91
CA LYS A 2 7.02 -33.16 50.54
C LYS A 2 8.05 -32.17 50.06
N LYS A 3 8.82 -32.59 49.08
CA LYS A 3 9.77 -31.68 48.43
C LYS A 3 9.00 -30.86 47.40
N ILE A 4 8.82 -29.60 47.68
CA ILE A 4 8.24 -28.63 46.79
C ILE A 4 9.37 -28.19 45.85
N PHE A 5 9.30 -28.61 44.59
CA PHE A 5 10.15 -28.08 43.55
C PHE A 5 9.55 -26.77 43.08
N LEU A 6 10.21 -25.70 43.49
CA LEU A 6 9.90 -24.38 42.99
C LEU A 6 10.52 -24.28 41.60
N PHE A 7 9.71 -24.43 40.58
CA PHE A 7 10.14 -24.09 39.22
C PHE A 7 10.10 -22.60 39.08
N LEU A 8 11.28 -22.00 39.19
CA LEU A 8 11.47 -20.62 38.85
C LEU A 8 11.53 -20.54 37.31
N ILE A 9 10.39 -20.28 36.72
CA ILE A 9 10.35 -19.99 35.29
C ILE A 9 10.85 -18.57 35.12
N ALA A 10 12.12 -18.46 34.76
CA ALA A 10 12.66 -17.22 34.30
C ALA A 10 12.01 -16.89 32.94
N PHE A 11 11.04 -16.02 32.96
CA PHE A 11 10.59 -15.38 31.75
C PHE A 11 11.72 -14.48 31.25
N VAL A 12 12.52 -15.05 30.38
CA VAL A 12 13.35 -14.23 29.52
C VAL A 12 12.41 -13.53 28.55
N GLY A 13 12.02 -12.36 28.92
CA GLY A 13 11.34 -11.48 28.00
C GLY A 13 12.27 -11.21 26.82
N ILE A 14 12.06 -11.89 25.75
CA ILE A 14 12.60 -11.46 24.50
C ILE A 14 11.80 -10.22 24.13
N VAL A 15 12.34 -9.11 24.51
CA VAL A 15 11.98 -7.86 23.86
C VAL A 15 12.52 -8.03 22.45
N ALA A 16 11.73 -8.63 21.60
CA ALA A 16 11.94 -8.45 20.21
C ALA A 16 11.67 -6.98 19.93
N CYS A 17 12.67 -6.19 20.10
CA CYS A 17 12.72 -4.96 19.38
C CYS A 17 12.66 -5.34 17.93
N SER A 18 11.51 -5.40 17.44
CA SER A 18 11.39 -5.25 16.03
C SER A 18 11.75 -3.82 15.77
N LYS A 19 12.99 -3.58 15.67
CA LYS A 19 13.43 -2.46 15.03
C LYS A 19 13.01 -2.61 13.68
N SER A 20 11.98 -2.09 13.43
CA SER A 20 11.81 -1.63 12.16
C SER A 20 12.82 -0.59 11.94
N ASP A 21 13.97 -0.97 11.66
CA ASP A 21 14.82 -0.18 11.17
C ASP A 21 14.50 0.25 10.00
N SER A 22 13.83 1.03 10.07
CA SER A 22 13.86 1.98 9.37
C SER A 22 15.17 2.34 9.03
N GLY A 23 15.77 1.65 8.47
CA GLY A 23 16.98 1.87 8.08
C GLY A 23 17.09 2.98 7.26
N SER A 24 16.38 3.60 7.09
CA SER A 24 16.60 4.64 6.72
C SER A 24 17.56 5.09 5.96
N SER A 25 17.66 4.73 5.16
CA SER A 25 18.39 5.35 4.29
C SER A 25 17.73 6.38 3.58
N ASP A 26 17.44 7.12 4.03
CA ASP A 26 17.47 8.29 3.93
C ASP A 26 18.00 9.07 2.88
N ASN A 27 18.25 8.66 1.93
CA ASN A 27 18.69 9.45 0.90
C ASN A 27 17.60 9.93 0.05
N GLY A 28 17.23 11.04 0.26
CA GLY A 28 16.44 11.59 -0.70
C GLY A 28 15.06 11.87 -0.40
N GLY A 29 14.76 11.95 0.80
CA GLY A 29 13.67 12.76 1.23
C GLY A 29 12.35 12.67 0.53
N THR A 30 12.03 11.62 -0.09
CA THR A 30 10.65 11.36 -0.38
C THR A 30 10.14 10.60 0.81
N GLY A 31 9.70 11.32 1.81
CA GLY A 31 9.07 10.69 2.94
C GLY A 31 7.88 9.89 2.47
N SER A 32 7.94 8.59 2.64
CA SER A 32 6.76 7.78 2.44
C SER A 32 5.71 8.24 3.43
N VAL A 33 4.52 8.47 2.95
CA VAL A 33 3.42 8.83 3.82
C VAL A 33 3.13 7.64 4.72
N ALA A 34 3.04 7.89 6.02
CA ALA A 34 2.80 6.85 7.00
C ALA A 34 1.52 6.06 6.68
N GLY A 35 1.60 4.75 6.79
CA GLY A 35 0.48 3.86 6.52
C GLY A 35 0.43 3.28 5.11
N TYR A 36 1.25 3.73 4.19
CA TYR A 36 1.31 3.16 2.85
C TYR A 36 2.28 1.98 2.79
N ASN A 37 1.76 0.82 2.45
CA ASN A 37 2.53 -0.42 2.30
C ASN A 37 1.77 -1.38 1.37
N PRO A 38 1.85 -1.18 0.06
CA PRO A 38 1.09 -1.97 -0.89
C PRO A 38 1.60 -3.42 -0.95
N PRO A 39 0.74 -4.39 -1.25
CA PRO A 39 1.18 -5.76 -1.43
C PRO A 39 2.12 -5.88 -2.63
N SER A 40 3.08 -6.75 -2.54
CA SER A 40 4.13 -6.89 -3.56
C SER A 40 3.62 -7.17 -4.96
N TRP A 41 2.50 -7.88 -5.08
CA TRP A 41 1.94 -8.23 -6.38
C TRP A 41 1.41 -7.02 -7.16
N ILE A 42 1.03 -5.92 -6.48
CA ILE A 42 0.53 -4.73 -7.18
C ILE A 42 1.65 -3.78 -7.60
N ILE A 43 2.84 -3.91 -7.03
CA ILE A 43 3.97 -3.03 -7.37
C ILE A 43 4.32 -3.14 -8.86
N GLY A 44 4.37 -2.00 -9.51
CA GLY A 44 4.65 -1.86 -10.94
C GLY A 44 3.76 -0.82 -11.61
N THR A 45 3.89 -0.73 -12.92
CA THR A 45 3.08 0.16 -13.74
C THR A 45 2.03 -0.65 -14.50
N TRP A 46 0.80 -0.24 -14.40
CA TRP A 46 -0.37 -0.93 -14.94
C TRP A 46 -1.10 -0.02 -15.92
N ILE A 47 -1.23 -0.47 -17.15
CA ILE A 47 -1.86 0.32 -18.22
C ILE A 47 -3.23 -0.26 -18.53
N ASN A 48 -4.21 0.61 -18.60
CA ASN A 48 -5.60 0.26 -18.88
C ASN A 48 -5.72 -0.44 -20.25
N ASP A 49 -6.41 -1.58 -20.26
CA ASP A 49 -6.52 -2.42 -21.46
C ASP A 49 -7.33 -1.78 -22.56
N LEU A 50 -8.21 -0.88 -22.24
CA LEU A 50 -9.06 -0.19 -23.20
C LEU A 50 -8.41 1.08 -23.75
N THR A 51 -7.98 1.96 -22.87
CA THR A 51 -7.46 3.28 -23.27
C THR A 51 -6.02 3.23 -23.75
N LYS A 52 -5.21 2.30 -23.25
CA LYS A 52 -3.77 2.16 -23.52
C LYS A 52 -2.90 3.35 -23.10
N THR A 53 -3.51 4.42 -22.63
CA THR A 53 -2.84 5.68 -22.30
C THR A 53 -3.02 6.09 -20.84
N THR A 54 -3.95 5.47 -20.14
CA THR A 54 -4.19 5.71 -18.73
C THR A 54 -3.81 4.51 -17.88
N GLY A 55 -3.66 4.69 -16.59
CA GLY A 55 -3.32 3.59 -15.70
C GLY A 55 -2.88 4.03 -14.32
N TYR A 56 -2.16 3.14 -13.67
CA TYR A 56 -1.66 3.34 -12.32
C TYR A 56 -0.20 2.90 -12.21
N SER A 57 0.53 3.52 -11.32
CA SER A 57 1.85 3.05 -10.91
C SER A 57 1.88 2.94 -9.39
N PHE A 58 2.37 1.80 -8.91
CA PHE A 58 2.56 1.52 -7.49
C PHE A 58 4.03 1.25 -7.25
N THR A 59 4.61 1.99 -6.34
CA THR A 59 5.95 1.73 -5.81
C THR A 59 5.84 1.37 -4.33
N LYS A 60 6.94 1.16 -3.65
CA LYS A 60 6.93 0.96 -2.20
C LYS A 60 6.45 2.19 -1.44
N ASP A 61 6.69 3.35 -2.02
CA ASP A 61 6.54 4.63 -1.33
C ASP A 61 5.44 5.51 -1.92
N ASP A 62 4.93 5.18 -3.08
CA ASP A 62 3.98 6.05 -3.78
C ASP A 62 2.96 5.30 -4.63
N HIS A 63 1.83 5.94 -4.81
CA HIS A 63 0.78 5.56 -5.71
C HIS A 63 0.50 6.71 -6.68
N CYS A 64 0.65 6.42 -7.97
CA CYS A 64 0.49 7.42 -9.01
C CYS A 64 -0.63 7.04 -9.99
N MET A 65 -1.37 8.02 -10.42
CA MET A 65 -2.31 7.91 -11.54
C MET A 65 -1.63 8.35 -12.83
N ILE A 66 -1.89 7.66 -13.91
CA ILE A 66 -1.38 7.96 -15.24
C ILE A 66 -2.52 8.44 -16.12
N VAL A 67 -2.55 9.75 -16.41
CA VAL A 67 -3.54 10.37 -17.30
C VAL A 67 -2.83 11.53 -17.98
N HIS A 68 -2.44 11.36 -19.23
CA HIS A 68 -1.63 12.37 -19.96
C HIS A 68 -0.31 12.74 -19.26
N GLY A 69 0.18 11.89 -18.41
CA GLY A 69 1.34 12.08 -17.54
C GLY A 69 1.16 11.30 -16.25
N SER A 70 2.09 11.42 -15.34
CA SER A 70 2.02 10.71 -14.05
C SER A 70 1.80 11.74 -12.93
N THR A 71 0.74 11.55 -12.15
CA THR A 71 0.45 12.32 -10.94
C THR A 71 0.55 11.41 -9.74
N CYS A 72 1.54 11.64 -8.89
CA CYS A 72 1.75 10.86 -7.69
C CYS A 72 1.04 11.49 -6.48
N LEU A 73 0.41 10.66 -5.67
CA LEU A 73 -0.45 11.10 -4.57
C LEU A 73 0.27 11.20 -3.23
N LEU A 74 1.32 10.42 -3.04
CA LEU A 74 2.01 10.31 -1.75
C LEU A 74 3.38 10.99 -1.75
N SER A 75 3.72 11.72 -2.81
CA SER A 75 4.97 12.47 -2.91
C SER A 75 4.76 13.90 -3.40
N GLY A 76 5.81 14.68 -3.36
CA GLY A 76 5.82 16.05 -3.82
C GLY A 76 4.81 16.96 -3.08
N ALA A 77 4.13 17.82 -3.82
CA ALA A 77 3.14 18.72 -3.27
C ALA A 77 1.91 17.99 -2.69
N ASN A 78 1.53 16.89 -3.30
CA ASN A 78 0.37 16.12 -2.86
C ASN A 78 0.59 15.48 -1.49
N ALA A 79 1.80 15.05 -1.17
CA ALA A 79 2.11 14.47 0.14
C ALA A 79 1.78 15.43 1.30
N LYS A 80 1.85 16.73 1.05
CA LYS A 80 1.59 17.74 2.08
C LYS A 80 0.12 17.87 2.46
N ILE A 81 -0.77 17.45 1.59
CA ILE A 81 -2.22 17.50 1.84
C ILE A 81 -2.79 16.15 2.26
N VAL A 82 -2.00 15.09 2.22
CA VAL A 82 -2.43 13.77 2.69
C VAL A 82 -2.49 13.78 4.21
N SER A 83 -3.67 13.53 4.74
CA SER A 83 -3.91 13.45 6.17
C SER A 83 -3.76 12.04 6.70
N LYS A 84 -4.14 11.04 5.91
CA LYS A 84 -4.11 9.63 6.31
C LYS A 84 -4.14 8.71 5.09
N VAL A 85 -3.45 7.60 5.19
CA VAL A 85 -3.60 6.48 4.25
C VAL A 85 -4.14 5.28 5.01
N GLU A 86 -5.23 4.73 4.51
CA GLU A 86 -5.82 3.48 4.97
C GLU A 86 -5.70 2.47 3.84
N GLN A 87 -5.42 1.23 4.18
CA GLN A 87 -5.35 0.18 3.19
C GLN A 87 -5.72 -1.17 3.78
N GLU A 88 -6.25 -2.02 2.94
CA GLU A 88 -6.66 -3.36 3.29
C GLU A 88 -6.23 -4.34 2.21
N VAL A 89 -5.70 -5.47 2.61
CA VAL A 89 -5.38 -6.58 1.71
C VAL A 89 -6.17 -7.80 2.16
N LYS A 90 -7.02 -8.30 1.27
CA LYS A 90 -7.79 -9.52 1.49
C LYS A 90 -7.52 -10.47 0.34
N GLY A 91 -6.58 -11.40 0.50
CA GLY A 91 -6.18 -12.31 -0.56
C GLY A 91 -5.68 -11.57 -1.80
N ASP A 92 -6.41 -11.71 -2.89
CA ASP A 92 -6.08 -11.08 -4.17
C ASP A 92 -6.68 -9.68 -4.32
N VAL A 93 -7.29 -9.15 -3.30
CA VAL A 93 -7.94 -7.82 -3.33
C VAL A 93 -7.16 -6.84 -2.45
N TYR A 94 -6.87 -5.70 -3.00
CA TYR A 94 -6.21 -4.58 -2.33
C TYR A 94 -7.04 -3.32 -2.45
N THR A 95 -7.40 -2.74 -1.32
CA THR A 95 -8.08 -1.45 -1.25
C THR A 95 -7.14 -0.42 -0.66
N ILE A 96 -7.05 0.73 -1.31
CA ILE A 96 -6.32 1.89 -0.82
C ILE A 96 -7.28 3.07 -0.70
N LYS A 97 -7.20 3.78 0.42
CA LYS A 97 -7.95 4.99 0.69
C LYS A 97 -7.00 6.08 1.17
N ILE A 98 -6.93 7.15 0.43
CA ILE A 98 -6.10 8.31 0.74
C ILE A 98 -7.02 9.45 1.14
N ILE A 99 -6.89 9.90 2.37
CA ILE A 99 -7.66 10.99 2.94
C ILE A 99 -6.80 12.25 2.90
N MET A 100 -7.33 13.29 2.28
CA MET A 100 -6.62 14.54 2.04
C MET A 100 -7.37 15.73 2.65
N ASN A 101 -6.64 16.80 2.90
CA ASN A 101 -7.18 18.07 3.41
C ASN A 101 -8.07 17.87 4.64
N GLU A 102 -7.54 17.13 5.64
CA GLU A 102 -8.23 16.85 6.90
C GLU A 102 -9.60 16.19 6.74
N GLY A 103 -9.74 15.38 5.68
CA GLY A 103 -10.98 14.64 5.44
C GLY A 103 -11.93 15.26 4.42
N SER A 104 -11.61 16.44 3.88
CA SER A 104 -12.47 17.09 2.88
C SER A 104 -12.41 16.44 1.49
N SER A 105 -11.39 15.64 1.24
CA SER A 105 -11.24 14.87 0.00
C SER A 105 -10.79 13.47 0.29
N THR A 106 -11.36 12.50 -0.41
CA THR A 106 -10.99 11.10 -0.28
C THR A 106 -10.82 10.49 -1.66
N TYR A 107 -9.68 9.83 -1.84
CA TYR A 107 -9.43 8.98 -2.99
C TYR A 107 -9.49 7.53 -2.51
N GLU A 108 -10.33 6.73 -3.11
CA GLU A 108 -10.46 5.31 -2.76
C GLU A 108 -10.51 4.46 -4.02
N LYS A 109 -9.72 3.41 -4.06
CA LYS A 109 -9.68 2.45 -5.16
C LYS A 109 -9.49 1.04 -4.63
N THR A 110 -10.15 0.10 -5.28
CA THR A 110 -10.03 -1.33 -4.99
C THR A 110 -9.56 -2.06 -6.24
N PHE A 111 -8.53 -2.86 -6.08
CA PHE A 111 -7.91 -3.65 -7.15
C PHE A 111 -7.96 -5.13 -6.82
N LYS A 112 -8.20 -5.94 -7.82
CA LYS A 112 -8.16 -7.39 -7.72
C LYS A 112 -7.10 -7.94 -8.63
N LYS A 113 -6.23 -8.80 -8.11
CA LYS A 113 -5.29 -9.57 -8.92
C LYS A 113 -6.05 -10.61 -9.75
N ILE A 114 -5.87 -10.59 -11.06
CA ILE A 114 -6.44 -11.58 -11.98
C ILE A 114 -5.36 -12.57 -12.40
N ALA A 115 -4.17 -12.07 -12.69
CA ALA A 115 -2.99 -12.84 -13.06
C ALA A 115 -1.73 -12.08 -12.64
N ASP A 116 -0.55 -12.64 -12.81
CA ASP A 116 0.70 -11.98 -12.42
C ASP A 116 0.97 -10.68 -13.18
N ASN A 117 0.41 -10.57 -14.36
CA ASN A 117 0.54 -9.38 -15.19
C ASN A 117 -0.80 -8.67 -15.44
N LYS A 118 -1.85 -9.00 -14.69
CA LYS A 118 -3.18 -8.44 -14.91
C LYS A 118 -3.92 -8.18 -13.61
N ILE A 119 -4.45 -6.97 -13.49
CA ILE A 119 -5.33 -6.57 -12.39
C ILE A 119 -6.63 -5.99 -12.92
N ALA A 120 -7.66 -6.01 -12.09
CA ALA A 120 -8.91 -5.31 -12.32
C ALA A 120 -9.13 -4.24 -11.27
N GLU A 121 -9.70 -3.12 -11.66
CA GLU A 121 -10.28 -2.15 -10.75
C GLU A 121 -11.73 -2.54 -10.50
N LEU A 122 -12.14 -2.51 -9.23
CA LEU A 122 -13.50 -2.85 -8.83
C LEU A 122 -14.27 -1.58 -8.45
N ASN A 123 -15.54 -1.54 -8.81
CA ASN A 123 -16.46 -0.52 -8.32
C ASN A 123 -16.89 -0.81 -6.87
N LEU A 124 -17.69 0.07 -6.29
CA LEU A 124 -18.18 -0.08 -4.92
C LEU A 124 -19.07 -1.31 -4.71
N ALA A 125 -19.64 -1.87 -5.77
CA ALA A 125 -20.41 -3.10 -5.71
C ALA A 125 -19.52 -4.36 -5.81
N GLY A 126 -18.21 -4.19 -6.02
CA GLY A 126 -17.27 -5.28 -6.18
C GLY A 126 -17.22 -5.87 -7.59
N GLU A 127 -17.80 -5.19 -8.56
CA GLU A 127 -17.78 -5.59 -9.96
C GLU A 127 -16.59 -4.99 -10.69
N ILE A 128 -16.10 -5.67 -11.72
CA ILE A 128 -14.99 -5.20 -12.54
C ILE A 128 -15.41 -3.98 -13.36
N GLU A 129 -14.78 -2.87 -13.11
CA GLU A 129 -14.97 -1.63 -13.86
C GLU A 129 -13.97 -1.49 -15.01
N SER A 130 -12.73 -1.84 -14.76
CA SER A 130 -11.64 -1.77 -15.75
C SER A 130 -10.60 -2.85 -15.51
N THR A 131 -9.88 -3.21 -16.55
CA THR A 131 -8.72 -4.10 -16.43
C THR A 131 -7.45 -3.44 -16.92
N PHE A 132 -6.32 -3.86 -16.35
CA PHE A 132 -5.01 -3.28 -16.60
C PHE A 132 -3.98 -4.38 -16.76
N THR A 133 -3.08 -4.17 -17.69
CA THR A 133 -1.95 -5.07 -17.93
C THR A 133 -0.66 -4.42 -17.45
N LYS A 134 0.20 -5.21 -16.83
CA LYS A 134 1.48 -4.74 -16.29
C LYS A 134 2.43 -4.38 -17.42
N LYS A 135 2.98 -3.19 -17.36
CA LYS A 135 4.01 -2.75 -18.30
C LYS A 135 5.33 -3.45 -17.96
N LYS A 136 5.96 -4.00 -18.97
CA LYS A 136 7.31 -4.58 -18.85
C LYS A 136 8.38 -3.51 -18.78
#